data_1759871c5b5eab01b7784034534fdef6
#
_entry.id   1759871c5b5eab01b7784034534fdef6
#
_cell.length_a   1.000
_cell.length_b   1.000
_cell.length_c   1.000
_cell.angle_alpha   90.00
_cell.angle_beta   90.00
_cell.angle_gamma   90.00
#
_symmetry.space_group_name_H-M   'P 1'
#
loop_
_entity.id
_entity.type
_entity.pdbx_description
1 polymer ?
#
loop_
_entity_poly.entity_id
_entity_poly.type
_entity_poly.pdbx_seq_one_letter_code
_entity_poly.pdbx_strand_id
1 'polypeptide(L)'
;MVGHPHFLNLSSSPSCLVASQTIFEFVYTLWQVMPSITALLHTHNDALRLGRALEMLFPCDEIVIIDHDSNDGTSEVAREYGAKILRASPGMADLQTMRGEWIFSLDPRESVTEALAASLFEWKLEAIPASVRAFSVYRREETVEGWIANPIAQTRLVRADWSRWVGKFPERDASAVALEGELLHFVFP
;
A
#
# COMPACT_ATOMS: atom_id res chain seq x y z
N MET A 1 62.88 -7.78 31.69
CA MET A 1 62.63 -7.10 30.40
C MET A 1 61.28 -7.49 29.97
N VAL A 2 60.29 -6.55 30.11
CA VAL A 2 58.88 -6.75 29.81
C VAL A 2 58.53 -5.84 28.63
N GLY A 3 58.26 -6.45 27.48
CA GLY A 3 57.91 -5.73 26.27
C GLY A 3 56.42 -5.27 26.32
N HIS A 4 56.19 -3.98 26.12
CA HIS A 4 54.88 -3.42 25.96
C HIS A 4 54.33 -3.66 24.54
N PRO A 5 53.04 -4.01 24.34
CA PRO A 5 52.45 -4.06 23.03
C PRO A 5 52.09 -2.64 22.56
N HIS A 6 52.55 -2.32 21.36
CA HIS A 6 52.14 -1.10 20.64
C HIS A 6 50.65 -1.19 20.23
N PHE A 7 49.83 -0.30 20.78
CA PHE A 7 48.50 -0.05 20.28
C PHE A 7 48.60 0.73 18.95
N LEU A 8 48.17 0.11 17.87
CA LEU A 8 47.98 0.76 16.59
C LEU A 8 46.79 1.74 16.70
N ASN A 9 47.14 3.01 16.63
CA ASN A 9 46.16 4.12 16.62
C ASN A 9 45.54 4.17 15.21
N LEU A 10 44.34 3.60 15.03
CA LEU A 10 43.55 3.76 13.83
C LEU A 10 43.01 5.21 13.80
N SER A 11 43.73 6.12 13.15
CA SER A 11 43.24 7.43 12.83
C SER A 11 42.06 7.30 11.87
N SER A 12 40.84 7.46 12.39
CA SER A 12 39.64 7.60 11.58
C SER A 12 39.75 8.90 10.79
N SER A 13 39.98 8.82 9.49
CA SER A 13 40.04 9.97 8.61
C SER A 13 38.68 10.66 8.58
N PRO A 14 38.61 12.02 8.69
CA PRO A 14 37.35 12.78 8.69
C PRO A 14 36.50 12.61 7.42
N SER A 15 37.13 12.15 6.33
CA SER A 15 36.45 11.88 5.05
C SER A 15 35.39 10.76 5.10
N CYS A 16 35.57 9.76 5.98
CA CYS A 16 34.66 8.62 6.07
C CYS A 16 33.36 8.97 6.83
N LEU A 17 33.48 9.88 7.82
CA LEU A 17 32.32 10.34 8.60
C LEU A 17 31.43 11.31 7.78
N VAL A 18 32.04 12.17 6.96
CA VAL A 18 31.29 13.08 6.09
C VAL A 18 30.51 12.32 5.01
N ALA A 19 31.10 11.28 4.41
CA ALA A 19 30.45 10.45 3.40
C ALA A 19 29.24 9.70 3.98
N SER A 20 29.34 9.17 5.21
CA SER A 20 28.23 8.46 5.85
C SER A 20 27.07 9.39 6.23
N GLN A 21 27.36 10.62 6.70
CA GLN A 21 26.33 11.61 6.99
C GLN A 21 25.61 12.07 5.72
N THR A 22 26.33 12.31 4.63
CA THR A 22 25.74 12.75 3.35
C THR A 22 24.83 11.66 2.77
N ILE A 23 25.25 10.39 2.84
CA ILE A 23 24.41 9.25 2.40
C ILE A 23 23.17 9.14 3.28
N PHE A 24 23.30 9.26 4.60
CA PHE A 24 22.17 9.19 5.52
C PHE A 24 21.17 10.33 5.29
N GLU A 25 21.64 11.57 5.13
CA GLU A 25 20.78 12.72 4.81
C GLU A 25 20.11 12.55 3.43
N PHE A 26 20.82 12.05 2.44
CA PHE A 26 20.28 11.80 1.11
C PHE A 26 19.20 10.72 1.14
N VAL A 27 19.44 9.59 1.82
CA VAL A 27 18.46 8.52 2.03
C VAL A 27 17.26 9.03 2.84
N TYR A 28 17.50 9.79 3.91
CA TYR A 28 16.43 10.37 4.73
C TYR A 28 15.58 11.38 3.94
N THR A 29 16.19 12.19 3.09
CA THR A 29 15.49 13.15 2.22
C THR A 29 14.67 12.43 1.16
N LEU A 30 15.18 11.32 0.57
CA LEU A 30 14.43 10.49 -0.36
C LEU A 30 13.19 9.87 0.31
N TRP A 31 13.31 9.39 1.55
CA TRP A 31 12.17 8.86 2.31
C TRP A 31 11.08 9.91 2.60
N GLN A 32 11.47 11.17 2.80
CA GLN A 32 10.52 12.28 3.01
C GLN A 32 9.79 12.73 1.73
N VAL A 33 10.26 12.33 0.55
CA VAL A 33 9.69 12.73 -0.75
C VAL A 33 8.84 11.62 -1.38
N MET A 34 8.96 10.38 -0.88
CA MET A 34 8.16 9.28 -1.42
C MET A 34 6.68 9.45 -1.08
N PRO A 35 5.79 9.36 -2.10
CA PRO A 35 4.35 9.44 -1.85
C PRO A 35 3.90 8.29 -0.95
N SER A 36 3.11 8.62 0.07
CA SER A 36 2.57 7.63 1.00
C SER A 36 1.23 7.07 0.52
N ILE A 37 1.03 5.77 0.72
CA ILE A 37 -0.18 5.05 0.32
C ILE A 37 -0.90 4.51 1.56
N THR A 38 -2.20 4.81 1.69
CA THR A 38 -3.10 4.09 2.59
C THR A 38 -3.88 3.05 1.79
N ALA A 39 -3.75 1.77 2.15
CA ALA A 39 -4.66 0.73 1.67
C ALA A 39 -5.99 0.83 2.41
N LEU A 40 -7.09 0.89 1.67
CA LEU A 40 -8.44 1.01 2.21
C LEU A 40 -9.28 -0.20 1.84
N LEU A 41 -9.81 -0.89 2.86
CA LEU A 41 -10.73 -2.02 2.69
C LEU A 41 -12.00 -1.80 3.51
N HIS A 42 -13.14 -2.20 2.95
CA HIS A 42 -14.42 -2.28 3.67
C HIS A 42 -14.76 -3.74 3.91
N THR A 43 -14.99 -4.12 5.15
CA THR A 43 -15.22 -5.52 5.57
C THR A 43 -16.57 -5.71 6.25
N HIS A 44 -17.14 -6.88 6.07
CA HIS A 44 -18.27 -7.39 6.84
C HIS A 44 -18.22 -8.91 6.88
N ASN A 45 -17.79 -9.50 8.00
CA ASN A 45 -17.63 -10.93 8.18
C ASN A 45 -16.70 -11.57 7.13
N ASP A 46 -15.50 -11.02 6.97
CA ASP A 46 -14.52 -11.42 5.95
C ASP A 46 -13.28 -12.12 6.55
N ALA A 47 -13.33 -12.66 7.77
CA ALA A 47 -12.19 -13.27 8.45
C ALA A 47 -11.42 -14.28 7.59
N LEU A 48 -12.14 -15.12 6.83
CA LEU A 48 -11.52 -16.16 5.99
C LEU A 48 -10.79 -15.63 4.76
N ARG A 49 -11.08 -14.39 4.33
CA ARG A 49 -10.56 -13.81 3.08
C ARG A 49 -9.56 -12.71 3.35
N LEU A 50 -9.74 -12.00 4.45
CA LEU A 50 -9.01 -10.77 4.76
C LEU A 50 -7.50 -10.96 4.83
N GLY A 51 -7.01 -12.07 5.41
CA GLY A 51 -5.59 -12.37 5.49
C GLY A 51 -4.92 -12.36 4.11
N ARG A 52 -5.51 -13.02 3.12
CA ARG A 52 -5.01 -13.06 1.74
C ARG A 52 -5.00 -11.66 1.09
N ALA A 53 -6.03 -10.84 1.36
CA ALA A 53 -6.09 -9.49 0.84
C ALA A 53 -4.98 -8.59 1.41
N LEU A 54 -4.57 -8.82 2.66
CA LEU A 54 -3.60 -8.00 3.38
C LEU A 54 -2.13 -8.43 3.13
N GLU A 55 -1.89 -9.69 2.75
CA GLU A 55 -0.56 -10.31 2.67
C GLU A 55 0.43 -9.52 1.80
N MET A 56 -0.03 -9.01 0.65
CA MET A 56 0.81 -8.31 -0.33
C MET A 56 0.71 -6.78 -0.27
N LEU A 57 0.21 -6.21 0.85
CA LEU A 57 0.08 -4.76 1.01
C LEU A 57 1.32 -4.07 1.62
N PHE A 58 2.45 -4.76 1.67
CA PHE A 58 3.72 -4.20 2.16
C PHE A 58 4.21 -2.92 1.41
N PRO A 59 3.80 -2.60 0.16
CA PRO A 59 4.10 -1.29 -0.42
C PRO A 59 3.31 -0.13 0.20
N CYS A 60 2.22 -0.42 0.92
CA CYS A 60 1.39 0.59 1.56
C CYS A 60 1.97 0.98 2.93
N ASP A 61 1.90 2.28 3.25
CA ASP A 61 2.44 2.84 4.50
C ASP A 61 1.44 2.74 5.66
N GLU A 62 0.16 2.58 5.33
CA GLU A 62 -0.93 2.41 6.27
C GLU A 62 -1.97 1.45 5.70
N ILE A 63 -2.54 0.61 6.55
CA ILE A 63 -3.71 -0.22 6.21
C ILE A 63 -4.87 0.25 7.07
N VAL A 64 -5.97 0.64 6.45
CA VAL A 64 -7.20 1.06 7.12
C VAL A 64 -8.35 0.14 6.69
N ILE A 65 -9.01 -0.43 7.68
CA ILE A 65 -10.18 -1.28 7.51
C ILE A 65 -11.38 -0.56 8.07
N ILE A 66 -12.41 -0.36 7.23
CA ILE A 66 -13.71 0.14 7.65
C ILE A 66 -14.61 -1.07 7.88
N ASP A 67 -14.85 -1.37 9.13
CA ASP A 67 -15.64 -2.53 9.54
C ASP A 67 -17.13 -2.19 9.66
N HIS A 68 -17.94 -2.95 8.94
CA HIS A 68 -19.40 -2.85 8.91
C HIS A 68 -20.04 -3.84 9.89
N ASP A 69 -19.72 -3.70 11.19
CA ASP A 69 -20.25 -4.50 12.28
C ASP A 69 -20.02 -6.03 12.11
N SER A 70 -18.79 -6.43 11.80
CA SER A 70 -18.40 -7.84 11.76
C SER A 70 -18.54 -8.48 13.15
N ASN A 71 -18.98 -9.72 13.16
CA ASN A 71 -19.14 -10.54 14.37
C ASN A 71 -18.37 -11.88 14.33
N ASP A 72 -17.48 -12.02 13.37
CA ASP A 72 -16.51 -13.10 13.21
C ASP A 72 -15.08 -12.67 13.60
N GLY A 73 -14.06 -13.42 13.23
CA GLY A 73 -12.65 -13.11 13.47
C GLY A 73 -12.05 -12.01 12.59
N THR A 74 -12.84 -11.21 11.85
CA THR A 74 -12.35 -10.15 10.95
C THR A 74 -11.42 -9.16 11.65
N SER A 75 -11.82 -8.69 12.82
CA SER A 75 -11.02 -7.71 13.60
C SER A 75 -9.71 -8.29 14.12
N GLU A 76 -9.70 -9.56 14.48
CA GLU A 76 -8.50 -10.28 14.94
C GLU A 76 -7.49 -10.39 13.80
N VAL A 77 -7.93 -10.87 12.63
CA VAL A 77 -7.09 -10.94 11.43
C VAL A 77 -6.54 -9.56 11.06
N ALA A 78 -7.37 -8.53 11.05
CA ALA A 78 -6.92 -7.17 10.75
C ALA A 78 -5.78 -6.69 11.65
N ARG A 79 -5.85 -6.97 12.97
CA ARG A 79 -4.82 -6.58 13.95
C ARG A 79 -3.51 -7.33 13.73
N GLU A 80 -3.55 -8.60 13.31
CA GLU A 80 -2.34 -9.38 13.00
C GLU A 80 -1.49 -8.74 11.90
N TYR A 81 -2.14 -8.05 10.95
CA TYR A 81 -1.47 -7.30 9.89
C TYR A 81 -1.20 -5.83 10.24
N GLY A 82 -1.43 -5.41 11.50
CA GLY A 82 -1.20 -4.04 11.95
C GLY A 82 -2.17 -3.02 11.36
N ALA A 83 -3.33 -3.46 10.85
CA ALA A 83 -4.32 -2.58 10.27
C ALA A 83 -5.03 -1.73 11.34
N LYS A 84 -5.30 -0.47 11.00
CA LYS A 84 -6.17 0.42 11.76
C LYS A 84 -7.62 0.08 11.44
N ILE A 85 -8.40 -0.25 12.45
CA ILE A 85 -9.82 -0.59 12.28
C ILE A 85 -10.67 0.61 12.67
N LEU A 86 -11.55 1.01 11.78
CA LEU A 86 -12.55 2.04 11.97
C LEU A 86 -13.94 1.40 11.84
N ARG A 87 -14.88 1.84 12.67
CA ARG A 87 -16.28 1.46 12.49
C ARG A 87 -16.87 2.27 11.35
N ALA A 88 -17.60 1.63 10.45
CA ALA A 88 -18.28 2.32 9.38
C ALA A 88 -19.19 3.42 9.91
N SER A 89 -19.03 4.62 9.38
CA SER A 89 -19.85 5.79 9.68
C SER A 89 -20.56 6.31 8.41
N PRO A 90 -21.71 6.97 8.54
CA PRO A 90 -22.35 7.58 7.38
C PRO A 90 -21.46 8.66 6.75
N GLY A 91 -21.20 8.53 5.44
CA GLY A 91 -20.44 9.51 4.67
C GLY A 91 -18.96 9.20 4.57
N MET A 92 -18.19 10.14 4.01
CA MET A 92 -16.76 10.01 3.72
C MET A 92 -15.86 10.49 4.88
N ALA A 93 -16.40 10.66 6.09
CA ALA A 93 -15.67 11.18 7.24
C ALA A 93 -14.45 10.30 7.60
N ASP A 94 -14.52 9.01 7.33
CA ASP A 94 -13.45 8.06 7.61
C ASP A 94 -12.19 8.31 6.77
N LEU A 95 -12.33 8.86 5.57
CA LEU A 95 -11.19 9.19 4.68
C LEU A 95 -10.29 10.28 5.27
N GLN A 96 -10.85 11.20 6.06
CA GLN A 96 -10.07 12.28 6.69
C GLN A 96 -9.10 11.79 7.78
N THR A 97 -9.27 10.55 8.23
CA THR A 97 -8.40 9.95 9.25
C THR A 97 -7.21 9.21 8.66
N MET A 98 -7.14 9.09 7.34
CA MET A 98 -6.05 8.41 6.62
C MET A 98 -4.85 9.33 6.50
N ARG A 99 -3.65 8.75 6.61
CA ARG A 99 -2.38 9.49 6.61
C ARG A 99 -1.70 9.51 5.25
N GLY A 100 -2.07 8.58 4.36
CA GLY A 100 -1.50 8.50 3.03
C GLY A 100 -1.93 9.67 2.13
N GLU A 101 -1.02 10.14 1.29
CA GLU A 101 -1.32 11.10 0.21
C GLU A 101 -2.17 10.45 -0.89
N TRP A 102 -2.13 9.13 -0.97
CA TRP A 102 -2.86 8.31 -1.91
C TRP A 102 -3.63 7.22 -1.19
N ILE A 103 -4.79 6.87 -1.74
CA ILE A 103 -5.66 5.80 -1.24
C ILE A 103 -5.71 4.69 -2.28
N PHE A 104 -5.31 3.49 -1.88
CA PHE A 104 -5.43 2.27 -2.67
C PHE A 104 -6.60 1.44 -2.17
N SER A 105 -7.69 1.38 -2.96
CA SER A 105 -8.94 0.74 -2.55
C SER A 105 -9.01 -0.71 -3.00
N LEU A 106 -9.31 -1.62 -2.08
CA LEU A 106 -9.40 -3.07 -2.28
C LEU A 106 -10.70 -3.66 -1.72
N ASP A 107 -11.12 -4.78 -2.30
CA ASP A 107 -12.14 -5.66 -1.72
C ASP A 107 -11.45 -6.74 -0.86
N PRO A 108 -12.02 -7.21 0.26
CA PRO A 108 -11.49 -8.34 1.03
C PRO A 108 -11.35 -9.64 0.23
N ARG A 109 -12.02 -9.73 -0.92
CA ARG A 109 -11.90 -10.86 -1.87
C ARG A 109 -10.80 -10.66 -2.90
N GLU A 110 -10.10 -9.55 -2.89
CA GLU A 110 -9.02 -9.26 -3.82
C GLU A 110 -7.67 -9.50 -3.17
N SER A 111 -6.70 -9.96 -3.96
CA SER A 111 -5.29 -10.05 -3.58
C SER A 111 -4.44 -9.33 -4.61
N VAL A 112 -3.43 -8.63 -4.14
CA VAL A 112 -2.42 -7.97 -4.98
C VAL A 112 -1.44 -9.03 -5.48
N THR A 113 -1.15 -9.05 -6.79
CA THR A 113 -0.08 -9.89 -7.34
C THR A 113 1.30 -9.34 -7.01
N GLU A 114 2.33 -10.20 -7.03
CA GLU A 114 3.73 -9.76 -6.85
C GLU A 114 4.11 -8.66 -7.86
N ALA A 115 3.67 -8.78 -9.12
CA ALA A 115 3.93 -7.78 -10.14
C ALA A 115 3.29 -6.43 -9.79
N LEU A 116 2.05 -6.43 -9.29
CA LEU A 116 1.39 -5.19 -8.86
C LEU A 116 2.05 -4.59 -7.60
N ALA A 117 2.47 -5.42 -6.65
CA ALA A 117 3.20 -4.95 -5.47
C ALA A 117 4.54 -4.31 -5.86
N ALA A 118 5.29 -4.93 -6.79
CA ALA A 118 6.52 -4.36 -7.34
C ALA A 118 6.25 -3.03 -8.05
N SER A 119 5.22 -2.96 -8.90
CA SER A 119 4.82 -1.74 -9.60
C SER A 119 4.46 -0.60 -8.63
N LEU A 120 3.78 -0.89 -7.52
CA LEU A 120 3.49 0.11 -6.47
C LEU A 120 4.77 0.62 -5.79
N PHE A 121 5.79 -0.24 -5.62
CA PHE A 121 7.08 0.18 -5.11
C PHE A 121 7.83 1.08 -6.07
N GLU A 122 7.92 0.68 -7.34
CA GLU A 122 8.56 1.46 -8.40
C GLU A 122 7.86 2.81 -8.56
N TRP A 123 6.54 2.82 -8.56
CA TRP A 123 5.72 4.02 -8.59
C TRP A 123 6.07 5.01 -7.46
N LYS A 124 6.35 4.54 -6.25
CA LYS A 124 6.76 5.41 -5.13
C LYS A 124 8.11 6.10 -5.36
N LEU A 125 8.94 5.55 -6.23
CA LEU A 125 10.27 6.12 -6.56
C LEU A 125 10.21 7.11 -7.73
N GLU A 126 9.08 7.19 -8.43
CA GLU A 126 8.91 8.07 -9.57
C GLU A 126 8.42 9.46 -9.18
N ALA A 127 8.82 10.46 -9.95
CA ALA A 127 8.27 11.82 -9.83
C ALA A 127 6.88 11.87 -10.49
N ILE A 128 5.83 11.78 -9.70
CA ILE A 128 4.45 11.78 -10.21
C ILE A 128 4.02 13.21 -10.53
N PRO A 129 3.67 13.51 -11.80
CA PRO A 129 3.18 14.85 -12.15
C PRO A 129 1.93 15.22 -11.35
N ALA A 130 1.82 16.47 -10.93
CA ALA A 130 0.68 16.96 -10.16
C ALA A 130 -0.67 16.84 -10.91
N SER A 131 -0.63 16.74 -12.24
CA SER A 131 -1.80 16.51 -13.09
C SER A 131 -2.35 15.09 -13.00
N VAL A 132 -1.53 14.11 -12.57
CA VAL A 132 -1.96 12.71 -12.40
C VAL A 132 -2.68 12.61 -11.07
N ARG A 133 -3.95 12.20 -11.12
CA ARG A 133 -4.83 12.13 -9.97
C ARG A 133 -5.27 10.71 -9.62
N ALA A 134 -5.11 9.77 -10.56
CA ALA A 134 -5.59 8.41 -10.42
C ALA A 134 -4.75 7.43 -11.23
N PHE A 135 -4.67 6.20 -10.71
CA PHE A 135 -4.14 5.04 -11.41
C PHE A 135 -5.18 3.92 -11.42
N SER A 136 -5.15 3.15 -12.49
CA SER A 136 -6.02 2.00 -12.70
C SER A 136 -5.25 0.70 -12.64
N VAL A 137 -5.95 -0.38 -12.30
CA VAL A 137 -5.39 -1.73 -12.21
C VAL A 137 -6.31 -2.69 -12.94
N TYR A 138 -5.76 -3.64 -13.66
CA TYR A 138 -6.50 -4.76 -14.23
C TYR A 138 -6.85 -5.78 -13.15
N ARG A 139 -7.94 -6.53 -13.37
CA ARG A 139 -8.40 -7.55 -12.43
C ARG A 139 -8.65 -8.86 -13.17
N ARG A 140 -8.24 -9.96 -12.56
CA ARG A 140 -8.68 -11.30 -12.94
C ARG A 140 -9.73 -11.80 -11.96
N GLU A 141 -10.70 -12.50 -12.49
CA GLU A 141 -11.76 -13.11 -11.70
C GLU A 141 -11.59 -14.62 -11.68
N GLU A 142 -11.71 -15.19 -10.51
CA GLU A 142 -11.73 -16.63 -10.33
C GLU A 142 -13.04 -17.22 -10.88
N THR A 143 -12.92 -18.31 -11.62
CA THR A 143 -14.06 -19.09 -12.13
C THR A 143 -13.82 -20.56 -11.90
N VAL A 144 -14.82 -21.39 -12.09
CA VAL A 144 -14.67 -22.86 -12.02
C VAL A 144 -13.70 -23.44 -13.04
N GLU A 145 -13.44 -22.72 -14.13
CA GLU A 145 -12.53 -23.12 -15.19
C GLU A 145 -11.13 -22.49 -15.06
N GLY A 146 -10.92 -21.63 -14.06
CA GLY A 146 -9.67 -20.91 -13.83
C GLY A 146 -9.87 -19.39 -13.79
N TRP A 147 -8.84 -18.64 -14.21
CA TRP A 147 -8.81 -17.20 -14.12
C TRP A 147 -9.20 -16.53 -15.45
N ILE A 148 -10.14 -15.58 -15.40
CA ILE A 148 -10.53 -14.77 -16.55
C ILE A 148 -10.08 -13.32 -16.32
N ALA A 149 -9.32 -12.77 -17.28
CA ALA A 149 -8.92 -11.36 -17.26
C ALA A 149 -10.11 -10.44 -17.56
N ASN A 150 -10.32 -9.44 -16.70
CA ASN A 150 -11.25 -8.35 -17.01
C ASN A 150 -10.54 -7.36 -17.94
N PRO A 151 -11.05 -7.11 -19.15
CA PRO A 151 -10.40 -6.21 -20.11
C PRO A 151 -10.47 -4.73 -19.72
N ILE A 152 -11.27 -4.41 -18.68
CA ILE A 152 -11.49 -3.03 -18.25
C ILE A 152 -10.71 -2.78 -16.95
N ALA A 153 -9.70 -1.94 -17.05
CA ALA A 153 -8.98 -1.47 -15.87
C ALA A 153 -9.90 -0.64 -14.96
N GLN A 154 -9.74 -0.84 -13.66
CA GLN A 154 -10.52 -0.17 -12.62
C GLN A 154 -9.65 0.86 -11.91
N THR A 155 -10.18 2.06 -11.68
CA THR A 155 -9.50 3.08 -10.87
C THR A 155 -9.39 2.57 -9.43
N ARG A 156 -8.16 2.46 -8.91
CA ARG A 156 -7.91 1.86 -7.59
C ARG A 156 -7.01 2.70 -6.70
N LEU A 157 -6.03 3.39 -7.26
CA LEU A 157 -5.12 4.26 -6.53
C LEU A 157 -5.45 5.71 -6.91
N VAL A 158 -5.86 6.50 -5.93
CA VAL A 158 -6.30 7.90 -6.13
C VAL A 158 -5.69 8.81 -5.08
N ARG A 159 -5.59 10.11 -5.36
CA ARG A 159 -5.19 11.11 -4.36
C ARG A 159 -6.15 11.11 -3.17
N ALA A 160 -5.64 11.37 -1.97
CA ALA A 160 -6.47 11.39 -0.75
C ALA A 160 -7.62 12.42 -0.79
N ASP A 161 -7.49 13.48 -1.59
CA ASP A 161 -8.53 14.47 -1.84
C ASP A 161 -9.50 14.11 -2.99
N TRP A 162 -9.49 12.85 -3.44
CA TRP A 162 -10.42 12.34 -4.45
C TRP A 162 -11.85 12.41 -3.97
N SER A 163 -12.72 13.06 -4.74
CA SER A 163 -14.12 13.29 -4.35
C SER A 163 -15.14 12.41 -5.08
N ARG A 164 -14.73 11.70 -6.14
CA ARG A 164 -15.62 10.89 -6.97
C ARG A 164 -15.60 9.43 -6.52
N TRP A 165 -16.54 9.04 -5.67
CA TRP A 165 -16.67 7.68 -5.15
C TRP A 165 -17.99 7.05 -5.58
N VAL A 166 -17.96 5.75 -5.88
CA VAL A 166 -19.14 4.91 -6.14
C VAL A 166 -19.12 3.76 -5.13
N GLY A 167 -19.94 3.89 -4.11
CA GLY A 167 -19.89 2.99 -2.95
C GLY A 167 -18.52 3.05 -2.27
N LYS A 168 -17.84 1.92 -2.17
CA LYS A 168 -16.53 1.78 -1.51
C LYS A 168 -15.32 1.98 -2.44
N PHE A 169 -15.55 2.25 -3.73
CA PHE A 169 -14.50 2.38 -4.72
C PHE A 169 -14.47 3.76 -5.38
N PRO A 170 -13.29 4.22 -5.83
CA PRO A 170 -13.22 5.39 -6.71
C PRO A 170 -14.03 5.17 -7.98
N GLU A 171 -14.72 6.21 -8.43
CA GLU A 171 -15.35 6.22 -9.76
C GLU A 171 -14.29 6.01 -10.84
N ARG A 172 -14.63 5.26 -11.88
CA ARG A 172 -13.75 5.01 -12.99
C ARG A 172 -13.33 6.31 -13.68
N ASP A 173 -12.04 6.53 -13.77
CA ASP A 173 -11.43 7.62 -14.50
C ASP A 173 -10.78 7.10 -15.78
N ALA A 174 -11.28 7.55 -16.94
CA ALA A 174 -10.74 7.11 -18.23
C ALA A 174 -9.32 7.65 -18.51
N SER A 175 -8.89 8.68 -17.78
CA SER A 175 -7.54 9.25 -17.87
C SER A 175 -6.54 8.62 -16.89
N ALA A 176 -6.99 7.71 -16.03
CA ALA A 176 -6.13 7.03 -15.08
C ALA A 176 -5.05 6.20 -15.79
N VAL A 177 -3.81 6.37 -15.36
CA VAL A 177 -2.68 5.58 -15.87
C VAL A 177 -2.77 4.16 -15.33
N ALA A 178 -2.55 3.15 -16.17
CA ALA A 178 -2.54 1.77 -15.71
C ALA A 178 -1.21 1.43 -15.03
N LEU A 179 -1.29 0.82 -13.83
CA LEU A 179 -0.15 0.17 -13.17
C LEU A 179 0.07 -1.22 -13.78
N GLU A 180 1.31 -1.70 -13.73
CA GLU A 180 1.63 -3.07 -14.11
C GLU A 180 1.16 -4.05 -13.04
N GLY A 181 0.85 -5.28 -13.48
CA GLY A 181 0.28 -6.30 -12.60
C GLY A 181 -1.23 -6.22 -12.47
N GLU A 182 -1.79 -7.07 -11.63
CA GLU A 182 -3.23 -7.31 -11.58
C GLU A 182 -3.71 -7.53 -10.14
N LEU A 183 -4.99 -7.32 -9.93
CA LEU A 183 -5.72 -7.82 -8.76
C LEU A 183 -6.33 -9.19 -9.09
N LEU A 184 -6.20 -10.14 -8.20
CA LEU A 184 -6.88 -11.43 -8.25
C LEU A 184 -8.14 -11.34 -7.40
N HIS A 185 -9.31 -11.48 -8.00
CA HIS A 185 -10.59 -11.48 -7.30
C HIS A 185 -11.10 -12.91 -7.11
N PHE A 186 -11.16 -13.35 -5.88
CA PHE A 186 -11.60 -14.69 -5.49
C PHE A 186 -13.11 -14.72 -5.29
N VAL A 187 -13.77 -15.61 -5.98
CA VAL A 187 -15.22 -15.83 -5.88
C VAL A 187 -15.51 -16.92 -4.85
N PHE A 188 -14.61 -17.90 -4.75
CA PHE A 188 -14.72 -19.01 -3.80
C PHE A 188 -13.97 -18.68 -2.50
N PRO A 189 -14.46 -19.18 -1.36
CA PRO A 189 -13.85 -18.97 -0.05
C PRO A 189 -12.49 -19.65 0.12
#